data_bdc2b947a67afbb22bf17cf3eb83ed9f
#
_entry.id   bdc2b947a67afbb22bf17cf3eb83ed9f
#
_cell.length_a   1.000
_cell.length_b   1.000
_cell.length_c   1.000
_cell.angle_alpha   90.00
_cell.angle_beta   90.00
_cell.angle_gamma   90.00
#
_symmetry.space_group_name_H-M   'P 1'
#
loop_
_entity.id
_entity.type
_entity.pdbx_description
1 polymer ?
#
loop_
_entity_poly.entity_id
_entity_poly.type
_entity_poly.pdbx_seq_one_letter_code
_entity_poly.pdbx_strand_id
1 'polypeptide(L)'
;VKDAAAAAATAQQLAQQGIKYAVLPLKDSQGYVYYPSGAPAAQGSIAATTFDAAAAAAALRDAGITPVASICAFRDPIAPNANRTMAVRYQDTDYFWLDAARDAGGKPWLNPYSDEAVGYIGALIAEARGMGYEQIWLTGVQFPGVAGRDKANFGDTGGLSMGERLAQVLSTWQEGGVCWVEYPLEVAAAGAESQVLGASPAELGVKNLALRADTAPSEEDSDRLAETVRAAKEGGVSNVAVVQGDTFALQ
;
A
#
# COMPACT_ATOMS: atom_id res chain seq x y z
N VAL A 1 8.74 -9.56 -16.40
CA VAL A 1 10.16 -9.76 -16.74
C VAL A 1 10.54 -11.15 -16.30
N LYS A 2 10.82 -12.07 -17.25
CA LYS A 2 11.05 -13.50 -16.92
C LYS A 2 12.51 -13.82 -16.57
N ASP A 3 13.44 -12.97 -16.98
CA ASP A 3 14.88 -13.14 -16.73
C ASP A 3 15.61 -11.78 -16.69
N ALA A 4 16.87 -11.78 -16.27
CA ALA A 4 17.69 -10.59 -16.10
C ALA A 4 17.95 -9.85 -17.44
N ALA A 5 18.06 -10.56 -18.58
CA ALA A 5 18.31 -9.94 -19.87
C ALA A 5 17.06 -9.17 -20.36
N ALA A 6 15.87 -9.74 -20.18
CA ALA A 6 14.62 -9.05 -20.47
C ALA A 6 14.39 -7.85 -19.54
N ALA A 7 14.81 -7.95 -18.28
CA ALA A 7 14.80 -6.81 -17.34
C ALA A 7 15.69 -5.66 -17.84
N ALA A 8 16.91 -5.95 -18.24
CA ALA A 8 17.85 -4.96 -18.73
C ALA A 8 17.35 -4.26 -20.01
N ALA A 9 16.82 -5.03 -20.97
CA ALA A 9 16.27 -4.48 -22.20
C ALA A 9 15.08 -3.55 -21.94
N THR A 10 14.15 -3.95 -21.06
CA THR A 10 13.01 -3.13 -20.67
C THR A 10 13.45 -1.85 -19.95
N ALA A 11 14.40 -1.95 -19.02
CA ALA A 11 14.93 -0.79 -18.29
C ALA A 11 15.59 0.23 -19.24
N GLN A 12 16.35 -0.24 -20.21
CA GLN A 12 16.96 0.63 -21.23
C GLN A 12 15.90 1.35 -22.08
N GLN A 13 14.84 0.66 -22.48
CA GLN A 13 13.73 1.29 -23.22
C GLN A 13 13.04 2.38 -22.40
N LEU A 14 12.78 2.13 -21.13
CA LEU A 14 12.19 3.13 -20.23
C LEU A 14 13.11 4.33 -20.03
N ALA A 15 14.41 4.12 -19.88
CA ALA A 15 15.40 5.21 -19.77
C ALA A 15 15.44 6.08 -21.02
N GLN A 16 15.36 5.50 -22.23
CA GLN A 16 15.30 6.22 -23.49
C GLN A 16 14.02 7.09 -23.61
N GLN A 17 12.93 6.68 -22.95
CA GLN A 17 11.70 7.46 -22.85
C GLN A 17 11.76 8.55 -21.77
N GLY A 18 12.88 8.69 -21.07
CA GLY A 18 13.07 9.69 -20.02
C GLY A 18 12.46 9.33 -18.67
N ILE A 19 12.02 8.09 -18.48
CA ILE A 19 11.47 7.61 -17.23
C ILE A 19 12.54 7.66 -16.13
N LYS A 20 12.22 8.23 -14.97
CA LYS A 20 13.12 8.36 -13.82
C LYS A 20 12.77 7.42 -12.67
N TYR A 21 11.53 6.99 -12.58
CA TYR A 21 11.03 6.10 -11.54
C TYR A 21 10.20 4.99 -12.19
N ALA A 22 10.36 3.78 -11.73
CA ALA A 22 9.52 2.66 -12.14
C ALA A 22 8.96 1.94 -10.92
N VAL A 23 7.63 1.93 -10.81
CA VAL A 23 6.91 1.25 -9.71
C VAL A 23 6.58 -0.16 -10.14
N LEU A 24 7.12 -1.15 -9.41
CA LEU A 24 6.89 -2.57 -9.67
C LEU A 24 6.00 -3.17 -8.58
N PRO A 25 4.90 -3.85 -8.94
CA PRO A 25 4.06 -4.51 -7.96
C PRO A 25 4.76 -5.75 -7.39
N LEU A 26 5.14 -5.70 -6.12
CA LEU A 26 5.64 -6.85 -5.37
C LEU A 26 4.51 -7.58 -4.64
N LYS A 27 3.48 -6.84 -4.20
CA LYS A 27 2.26 -7.41 -3.62
C LYS A 27 1.05 -6.57 -4.01
N ASP A 28 0.01 -7.21 -4.52
CA ASP A 28 -1.21 -6.55 -4.96
C ASP A 28 -2.36 -6.61 -3.94
N SER A 29 -3.49 -5.98 -4.29
CA SER A 29 -4.72 -5.95 -3.49
C SER A 29 -5.55 -7.24 -3.56
N GLN A 30 -5.15 -8.20 -4.39
CA GLN A 30 -5.70 -9.54 -4.40
C GLN A 30 -4.93 -10.48 -3.47
N GLY A 31 -3.89 -9.98 -2.79
CA GLY A 31 -3.06 -10.70 -1.84
C GLY A 31 -1.92 -11.49 -2.47
N TYR A 32 -1.69 -11.39 -3.79
CA TYR A 32 -0.59 -12.09 -4.44
C TYR A 32 0.74 -11.37 -4.23
N VAL A 33 1.77 -12.17 -3.90
CA VAL A 33 3.19 -11.77 -3.83
C VAL A 33 3.89 -12.29 -5.08
N TYR A 34 4.51 -11.39 -5.86
CA TYR A 34 5.03 -11.67 -7.20
C TYR A 34 6.52 -12.04 -7.25
N TYR A 35 7.13 -12.34 -6.12
CA TYR A 35 8.51 -12.82 -6.00
C TYR A 35 8.57 -13.96 -4.98
N PRO A 36 9.63 -14.80 -4.98
CA PRO A 36 9.79 -15.86 -4.00
C PRO A 36 10.18 -15.28 -2.64
N SER A 37 9.17 -14.88 -1.85
CA SER A 37 9.35 -14.33 -0.50
C SER A 37 9.78 -15.41 0.49
N GLY A 38 10.70 -15.06 1.39
CA GLY A 38 11.09 -15.87 2.54
C GLY A 38 10.19 -15.67 3.76
N ALA A 39 9.28 -14.72 3.76
CA ALA A 39 8.39 -14.45 4.88
C ALA A 39 7.40 -15.62 5.08
N PRO A 40 7.32 -16.23 6.29
CA PRO A 40 6.44 -17.37 6.53
C PRO A 40 4.97 -17.10 6.20
N ALA A 41 4.48 -15.90 6.51
CA ALA A 41 3.10 -15.50 6.23
C ALA A 41 2.80 -15.28 4.74
N ALA A 42 3.82 -15.15 3.89
CA ALA A 42 3.68 -14.98 2.44
C ALA A 42 3.51 -16.31 1.69
N GLN A 43 3.80 -17.47 2.29
CA GLN A 43 3.93 -18.72 1.56
C GLN A 43 2.65 -19.13 0.80
N GLY A 44 1.48 -18.86 1.36
CA GLY A 44 0.18 -19.07 0.69
C GLY A 44 -0.20 -17.98 -0.31
N SER A 45 0.53 -16.89 -0.35
CA SER A 45 0.26 -15.68 -1.16
C SER A 45 1.16 -15.58 -2.39
N ILE A 46 2.20 -16.43 -2.52
CA ILE A 46 3.11 -16.38 -3.67
C ILE A 46 2.35 -16.74 -4.94
N ALA A 47 2.39 -15.84 -5.93
CA ALA A 47 1.72 -16.02 -7.21
C ALA A 47 2.30 -17.21 -7.98
N ALA A 48 1.44 -17.88 -8.79
CA ALA A 48 1.89 -18.97 -9.64
C ALA A 48 2.97 -18.55 -10.65
N THR A 49 3.01 -17.28 -11.02
CA THR A 49 4.06 -16.68 -11.83
C THR A 49 4.73 -15.57 -11.04
N THR A 50 6.00 -15.77 -10.72
CA THR A 50 6.86 -14.78 -10.05
C THR A 50 7.91 -14.23 -11.02
N PHE A 51 8.57 -13.15 -10.64
CA PHE A 51 9.72 -12.61 -11.35
C PHE A 51 10.91 -12.44 -10.41
N ASP A 52 12.10 -12.33 -10.97
CA ASP A 52 13.30 -12.00 -10.21
C ASP A 52 13.30 -10.50 -9.87
N ALA A 53 12.75 -10.17 -8.69
CA ALA A 53 12.58 -8.79 -8.25
C ALA A 53 13.93 -8.10 -7.98
N ALA A 54 14.94 -8.83 -7.53
CA ALA A 54 16.27 -8.27 -7.30
C ALA A 54 16.97 -7.92 -8.63
N ALA A 55 16.92 -8.81 -9.63
CA ALA A 55 17.44 -8.55 -10.96
C ALA A 55 16.71 -7.39 -11.65
N ALA A 56 15.41 -7.27 -11.46
CA ALA A 56 14.62 -6.15 -11.99
C ALA A 56 15.04 -4.81 -11.37
N ALA A 57 15.22 -4.76 -10.04
CA ALA A 57 15.71 -3.56 -9.35
C ALA A 57 17.12 -3.17 -9.81
N ALA A 58 18.03 -4.15 -9.95
CA ALA A 58 19.39 -3.91 -10.44
C ALA A 58 19.38 -3.33 -11.87
N ALA A 59 18.62 -3.94 -12.78
CA ALA A 59 18.51 -3.49 -14.16
C ALA A 59 17.98 -2.04 -14.29
N LEU A 60 17.02 -1.66 -13.46
CA LEU A 60 16.49 -0.29 -13.42
C LEU A 60 17.58 0.69 -12.95
N ARG A 61 18.29 0.38 -11.85
CA ARG A 61 19.39 1.24 -11.36
C ARG A 61 20.51 1.40 -12.38
N ASP A 62 20.90 0.31 -13.04
CA ASP A 62 21.94 0.34 -14.09
C ASP A 62 21.54 1.21 -15.28
N ALA A 63 20.23 1.34 -15.53
CA ALA A 63 19.67 2.23 -16.54
C ALA A 63 19.43 3.67 -16.03
N GLY A 64 19.77 3.99 -14.78
CA GLY A 64 19.55 5.32 -14.17
C GLY A 64 18.11 5.58 -13.77
N ILE A 65 17.32 4.53 -13.55
CA ILE A 65 15.91 4.60 -13.10
C ILE A 65 15.84 4.15 -11.64
N THR A 66 15.18 4.94 -10.80
CA THR A 66 14.94 4.56 -9.40
C THR A 66 13.87 3.46 -9.33
N PRO A 67 14.20 2.26 -8.81
CA PRO A 67 13.23 1.21 -8.62
C PRO A 67 12.37 1.48 -7.37
N VAL A 68 11.06 1.37 -7.52
CA VAL A 68 10.07 1.56 -6.45
C VAL A 68 9.25 0.29 -6.31
N ALA A 69 9.19 -0.28 -5.09
CA ALA A 69 8.40 -1.48 -4.82
C ALA A 69 6.98 -1.09 -4.38
N SER A 70 5.94 -1.51 -5.09
CA SER A 70 4.56 -1.34 -4.65
C SER A 70 4.10 -2.54 -3.83
N ILE A 71 3.56 -2.26 -2.63
CA ILE A 71 3.05 -3.25 -1.69
C ILE A 71 1.68 -2.80 -1.20
N CYS A 72 0.64 -3.60 -1.47
CA CYS A 72 -0.67 -3.39 -0.86
C CYS A 72 -0.68 -3.96 0.55
N ALA A 73 -1.01 -3.13 1.53
CA ALA A 73 -0.92 -3.49 2.94
C ALA A 73 -2.11 -4.38 3.40
N PHE A 74 -3.17 -3.76 3.91
CA PHE A 74 -4.22 -4.49 4.64
C PHE A 74 -5.32 -5.09 3.75
N ARG A 75 -5.42 -4.69 2.49
CA ARG A 75 -6.33 -5.32 1.54
C ARG A 75 -5.68 -6.59 0.99
N ASP A 76 -5.85 -7.68 1.73
CA ASP A 76 -5.24 -8.98 1.42
C ASP A 76 -6.24 -10.10 1.76
N PRO A 77 -6.86 -10.72 0.75
CA PRO A 77 -7.80 -11.81 0.97
C PRO A 77 -7.15 -13.18 1.13
N ILE A 78 -5.83 -13.32 0.94
CA ILE A 78 -5.15 -14.63 0.94
C ILE A 78 -4.49 -14.90 2.30
N ALA A 79 -3.64 -14.00 2.79
CA ALA A 79 -2.87 -14.22 4.00
C ALA A 79 -3.71 -14.54 5.25
N PRO A 80 -4.95 -14.02 5.43
CA PRO A 80 -5.84 -14.44 6.51
C PRO A 80 -6.14 -15.94 6.57
N ASN A 81 -6.09 -16.64 5.42
CA ASN A 81 -6.32 -18.08 5.38
C ASN A 81 -5.14 -18.89 5.93
N ALA A 82 -3.92 -18.36 5.80
CA ALA A 82 -2.72 -18.99 6.37
C ALA A 82 -2.59 -18.74 7.87
N ASN A 83 -2.94 -17.52 8.32
CA ASN A 83 -2.96 -17.16 9.73
C ASN A 83 -4.19 -16.31 10.06
N ARG A 84 -5.14 -16.92 10.76
CA ARG A 84 -6.43 -16.32 11.12
C ARG A 84 -6.30 -15.18 12.15
N THR A 85 -5.21 -15.09 12.91
CA THR A 85 -4.97 -14.00 13.86
C THR A 85 -4.71 -12.66 13.16
N MET A 86 -4.31 -12.72 11.89
CA MET A 86 -4.12 -11.54 11.06
C MET A 86 -5.42 -10.95 10.49
N ALA A 87 -6.56 -11.64 10.64
CA ALA A 87 -7.81 -11.28 9.97
C ALA A 87 -8.70 -10.38 10.83
N VAL A 88 -9.47 -9.51 10.17
CA VAL A 88 -10.67 -8.94 10.75
C VAL A 88 -11.73 -10.04 10.86
N ARG A 89 -12.34 -10.21 12.05
CA ARG A 89 -13.34 -11.25 12.31
C ARG A 89 -14.76 -10.72 12.20
N TYR A 90 -15.69 -11.63 11.97
CA TYR A 90 -17.12 -11.31 11.97
C TYR A 90 -17.67 -11.50 13.38
N GLN A 91 -17.98 -10.40 14.09
CA GLN A 91 -18.47 -10.39 15.47
C GLN A 91 -17.61 -11.32 16.38
N ASP A 92 -18.21 -11.96 17.35
CA ASP A 92 -17.55 -12.90 18.29
C ASP A 92 -17.48 -14.32 17.74
N THR A 93 -17.21 -14.47 16.45
CA THR A 93 -17.09 -15.74 15.76
C THR A 93 -15.69 -15.95 15.20
N ASP A 94 -15.40 -17.19 14.79
CA ASP A 94 -14.18 -17.52 14.05
C ASP A 94 -14.27 -17.27 12.54
N TYR A 95 -15.39 -16.74 12.06
CA TYR A 95 -15.53 -16.39 10.64
C TYR A 95 -14.80 -15.09 10.34
N PHE A 96 -14.26 -14.99 9.11
CA PHE A 96 -13.73 -13.73 8.62
C PHE A 96 -14.86 -12.74 8.38
N TRP A 97 -14.64 -11.50 8.75
CA TRP A 97 -15.42 -10.40 8.22
C TRP A 97 -15.07 -10.19 6.74
N LEU A 98 -16.07 -9.93 5.91
CA LEU A 98 -15.90 -9.71 4.48
C LEU A 98 -16.38 -8.30 4.13
N ASP A 99 -15.69 -7.64 3.20
CA ASP A 99 -16.00 -6.28 2.73
C ASP A 99 -17.28 -6.18 1.88
N ALA A 100 -17.87 -7.31 1.54
CA ALA A 100 -19.18 -7.43 0.93
C ALA A 100 -19.80 -8.80 1.30
N ALA A 101 -21.04 -9.04 0.93
CA ALA A 101 -21.66 -10.34 1.08
C ALA A 101 -20.89 -11.40 0.26
N ARG A 102 -20.85 -12.64 0.75
CA ARG A 102 -20.10 -13.73 0.13
C ARG A 102 -20.51 -13.99 -1.33
N ASP A 103 -21.79 -13.95 -1.61
CA ASP A 103 -22.38 -14.11 -2.95
C ASP A 103 -22.11 -12.91 -3.87
N ALA A 104 -21.82 -11.74 -3.29
CA ALA A 104 -21.34 -10.55 -3.99
C ALA A 104 -19.80 -10.50 -4.11
N GLY A 105 -19.10 -11.60 -3.80
CA GLY A 105 -17.65 -11.70 -3.93
C GLY A 105 -16.84 -11.05 -2.81
N GLY A 106 -17.45 -10.83 -1.65
CA GLY A 106 -16.81 -10.24 -0.47
C GLY A 106 -15.52 -10.93 -0.09
N LYS A 107 -14.52 -10.16 0.32
CA LYS A 107 -13.15 -10.58 0.63
C LYS A 107 -12.80 -10.29 2.08
N PRO A 108 -12.02 -11.17 2.73
CA PRO A 108 -11.42 -10.86 4.03
C PRO A 108 -10.33 -9.80 3.89
N TRP A 109 -10.02 -9.17 5.02
CA TRP A 109 -8.98 -8.16 5.15
C TRP A 109 -8.03 -8.53 6.29
N LEU A 110 -6.77 -8.11 6.16
CA LEU A 110 -5.85 -8.06 7.29
C LEU A 110 -6.34 -7.02 8.29
N ASN A 111 -6.17 -7.32 9.56
CA ASN A 111 -6.56 -6.46 10.67
C ASN A 111 -5.42 -5.50 11.00
N PRO A 112 -5.59 -4.17 10.85
CA PRO A 112 -4.54 -3.22 11.20
C PRO A 112 -4.14 -3.26 12.69
N TYR A 113 -5.00 -3.74 13.59
CA TYR A 113 -4.65 -3.92 15.00
C TYR A 113 -3.85 -5.21 15.27
N SER A 114 -3.77 -6.15 14.34
CA SER A 114 -2.97 -7.37 14.51
C SER A 114 -1.49 -7.08 14.29
N ASP A 115 -0.66 -7.32 15.31
CA ASP A 115 0.79 -7.17 15.20
C ASP A 115 1.40 -8.17 14.21
N GLU A 116 0.80 -9.36 14.07
CA GLU A 116 1.21 -10.33 13.07
C GLU A 116 0.93 -9.84 11.64
N ALA A 117 -0.19 -9.16 11.40
CA ALA A 117 -0.50 -8.56 10.10
C ALA A 117 0.47 -7.42 9.77
N VAL A 118 0.74 -6.55 10.75
CA VAL A 118 1.72 -5.46 10.62
C VAL A 118 3.13 -6.00 10.38
N GLY A 119 3.53 -7.02 11.14
CA GLY A 119 4.82 -7.69 10.99
C GLY A 119 4.98 -8.38 9.64
N TYR A 120 3.92 -8.99 9.10
CA TYR A 120 3.92 -9.57 7.76
C TYR A 120 4.25 -8.53 6.68
N ILE A 121 3.53 -7.42 6.66
CA ILE A 121 3.80 -6.36 5.68
C ILE A 121 5.19 -5.74 5.90
N GLY A 122 5.59 -5.54 7.16
CA GLY A 122 6.94 -5.07 7.50
C GLY A 122 8.05 -5.99 6.97
N ALA A 123 7.85 -7.32 7.02
CA ALA A 123 8.79 -8.29 6.45
C ALA A 123 8.90 -8.13 4.92
N LEU A 124 7.79 -7.96 4.19
CA LEU A 124 7.82 -7.72 2.75
C LEU A 124 8.52 -6.39 2.39
N ILE A 125 8.33 -5.35 3.19
CA ILE A 125 9.05 -4.06 3.04
C ILE A 125 10.56 -4.28 3.22
N ALA A 126 10.97 -5.03 4.25
CA ALA A 126 12.38 -5.33 4.50
C ALA A 126 13.00 -6.17 3.36
N GLU A 127 12.28 -7.17 2.85
CA GLU A 127 12.70 -7.96 1.69
C GLU A 127 12.87 -7.09 0.44
N ALA A 128 11.91 -6.20 0.15
CA ALA A 128 11.99 -5.27 -0.98
C ALA A 128 13.24 -4.40 -0.90
N ARG A 129 13.52 -3.83 0.27
CA ARG A 129 14.77 -3.06 0.50
C ARG A 129 16.01 -3.92 0.32
N GLY A 130 16.01 -5.16 0.85
CA GLY A 130 17.11 -6.13 0.67
C GLY A 130 17.35 -6.51 -0.79
N MET A 131 16.32 -6.50 -1.63
CA MET A 131 16.42 -6.69 -3.08
C MET A 131 16.87 -5.44 -3.84
N GLY A 132 17.06 -4.30 -3.14
CA GLY A 132 17.58 -3.07 -3.70
C GLY A 132 16.53 -2.11 -4.25
N TYR A 133 15.28 -2.21 -3.82
CA TYR A 133 14.31 -1.16 -4.06
C TYR A 133 14.58 0.02 -3.13
N GLU A 134 14.90 1.17 -3.70
CA GLU A 134 15.29 2.37 -2.94
C GLU A 134 14.08 3.04 -2.29
N GLN A 135 12.91 2.86 -2.88
CA GLN A 135 11.66 3.43 -2.42
C GLN A 135 10.56 2.36 -2.33
N ILE A 136 9.72 2.51 -1.32
CA ILE A 136 8.52 1.67 -1.13
C ILE A 136 7.30 2.53 -1.41
N TRP A 137 6.33 1.95 -2.12
CA TRP A 137 5.05 2.56 -2.42
C TRP A 137 3.94 1.72 -1.80
N LEU A 138 3.37 2.20 -0.70
CA LEU A 138 2.32 1.51 0.04
C LEU A 138 0.94 1.93 -0.46
N THR A 139 0.10 0.95 -0.74
CA THR A 139 -1.33 1.13 -0.98
C THR A 139 -2.14 0.37 0.08
N GLY A 140 -3.41 0.70 0.25
CA GLY A 140 -4.29 -0.01 1.19
C GLY A 140 -3.86 0.07 2.66
N VAL A 141 -3.15 1.13 3.07
CA VAL A 141 -2.81 1.42 4.46
C VAL A 141 -4.01 2.08 5.13
N GLN A 142 -5.06 1.31 5.32
CA GLN A 142 -6.35 1.78 5.82
C GLN A 142 -7.15 0.65 6.44
N PHE A 143 -8.16 1.01 7.22
CA PHE A 143 -9.18 0.07 7.66
C PHE A 143 -10.12 -0.29 6.51
N PRO A 144 -10.82 -1.44 6.57
CA PRO A 144 -11.81 -1.80 5.56
C PRO A 144 -12.94 -0.78 5.53
N GLY A 145 -13.67 -0.72 4.41
CA GLY A 145 -14.79 0.18 4.20
C GLY A 145 -15.91 0.03 5.24
N VAL A 146 -16.79 1.01 5.27
CA VAL A 146 -17.82 1.12 6.32
C VAL A 146 -19.00 0.14 6.18
N ALA A 147 -19.22 -0.40 4.99
CA ALA A 147 -20.35 -1.31 4.74
C ALA A 147 -20.20 -2.60 5.59
N GLY A 148 -21.13 -2.84 6.50
CA GLY A 148 -21.10 -3.99 7.40
C GLY A 148 -20.01 -3.96 8.47
N ARG A 149 -19.31 -2.83 8.66
CA ARG A 149 -18.23 -2.71 9.65
C ARG A 149 -18.74 -2.76 11.10
N ASP A 150 -20.01 -2.48 11.33
CA ASP A 150 -20.69 -2.72 12.61
C ASP A 150 -20.65 -4.20 13.05
N LYS A 151 -20.37 -5.11 12.11
CA LYS A 151 -20.16 -6.55 12.34
C LYS A 151 -18.68 -6.94 12.40
N ALA A 152 -17.75 -6.00 12.16
CA ALA A 152 -16.33 -6.27 12.23
C ALA A 152 -15.85 -6.29 13.67
N ASN A 153 -15.13 -7.35 14.03
CA ASN A 153 -14.41 -7.47 15.29
C ASN A 153 -12.90 -7.38 15.02
N PHE A 154 -12.30 -6.33 15.52
CA PHE A 154 -10.85 -6.07 15.42
C PHE A 154 -10.06 -6.64 16.61
N GLY A 155 -10.74 -7.30 17.57
CA GLY A 155 -10.11 -7.81 18.79
C GLY A 155 -9.71 -6.72 19.77
N ASP A 156 -8.62 -6.97 20.49
CA ASP A 156 -8.06 -5.97 21.40
C ASP A 156 -7.38 -4.85 20.61
N THR A 157 -7.88 -3.63 20.73
CA THR A 157 -7.32 -2.44 20.08
C THR A 157 -6.26 -1.74 20.93
N GLY A 158 -6.04 -2.21 22.16
CA GLY A 158 -5.18 -1.52 23.13
C GLY A 158 -5.68 -0.12 23.49
N GLY A 159 -6.97 0.16 23.24
CA GLY A 159 -7.57 1.50 23.44
C GLY A 159 -7.22 2.52 22.36
N LEU A 160 -6.50 2.12 21.32
CA LEU A 160 -6.11 3.03 20.23
C LEU A 160 -7.27 3.27 19.28
N SER A 161 -7.44 4.51 18.83
CA SER A 161 -8.26 4.84 17.67
C SER A 161 -7.66 4.30 16.37
N MET A 162 -8.44 4.28 15.29
CA MET A 162 -7.96 3.89 13.96
C MET A 162 -6.76 4.74 13.51
N GLY A 163 -6.85 6.07 13.67
CA GLY A 163 -5.79 7.00 13.29
C GLY A 163 -4.51 6.76 14.10
N GLU A 164 -4.60 6.63 15.41
CA GLU A 164 -3.44 6.35 16.26
C GLU A 164 -2.76 5.03 15.88
N ARG A 165 -3.55 3.99 15.59
CA ARG A 165 -2.97 2.71 15.16
C ARG A 165 -2.27 2.81 13.81
N LEU A 166 -2.88 3.43 12.81
CA LEU A 166 -2.25 3.63 11.51
C LEU A 166 -0.99 4.51 11.60
N ALA A 167 -0.99 5.53 12.47
CA ALA A 167 0.19 6.35 12.72
C ALA A 167 1.35 5.52 13.30
N GLN A 168 1.08 4.64 14.28
CA GLN A 168 2.10 3.72 14.82
C GLN A 168 2.66 2.79 13.75
N VAL A 169 1.79 2.19 12.93
CA VAL A 169 2.18 1.30 11.84
C VAL A 169 3.06 2.03 10.83
N LEU A 170 2.64 3.21 10.38
CA LEU A 170 3.39 4.02 9.43
C LEU A 170 4.72 4.52 10.00
N SER A 171 4.77 4.86 11.29
CA SER A 171 6.03 5.22 11.95
C SER A 171 7.07 4.12 11.76
N THR A 172 6.70 2.85 12.00
CA THR A 172 7.60 1.70 11.83
C THR A 172 7.95 1.44 10.35
N TRP A 173 6.98 1.45 9.44
CA TRP A 173 7.22 1.09 8.04
C TRP A 173 8.00 2.15 7.26
N GLN A 174 7.94 3.42 7.68
CA GLN A 174 8.71 4.52 7.09
C GLN A 174 10.16 4.58 7.57
N GLU A 175 10.55 3.77 8.56
CA GLU A 175 11.94 3.68 8.99
C GLU A 175 12.82 3.06 7.90
N GLY A 176 14.05 3.53 7.82
CA GLY A 176 15.09 2.93 6.95
C GLY A 176 15.01 3.28 5.47
N GLY A 177 14.20 4.26 5.05
CA GLY A 177 14.20 4.73 3.65
C GLY A 177 12.96 5.46 3.23
N VAL A 178 12.93 5.85 1.95
CA VAL A 178 11.79 6.57 1.37
C VAL A 178 10.58 5.64 1.28
N CYS A 179 9.47 6.09 1.83
CA CYS A 179 8.21 5.37 1.78
C CYS A 179 7.09 6.33 1.38
N TRP A 180 6.44 6.05 0.27
CA TRP A 180 5.24 6.72 -0.23
C TRP A 180 4.01 6.00 0.28
N VAL A 181 2.98 6.75 0.64
CA VAL A 181 1.68 6.17 1.01
C VAL A 181 0.63 6.73 0.07
N GLU A 182 -0.03 5.84 -0.67
CA GLU A 182 -1.06 6.21 -1.64
C GLU A 182 -2.44 6.13 -1.02
N TYR A 183 -3.21 7.19 -1.19
CA TYR A 183 -4.64 7.24 -0.90
C TYR A 183 -5.42 7.78 -2.08
N PRO A 184 -6.67 7.31 -2.31
CA PRO A 184 -7.61 8.00 -3.17
C PRO A 184 -7.80 9.45 -2.70
N LEU A 185 -7.97 10.38 -3.65
CA LEU A 185 -8.11 11.79 -3.34
C LEU A 185 -9.23 12.07 -2.34
N GLU A 186 -10.39 11.44 -2.52
CA GLU A 186 -11.55 11.59 -1.64
C GLU A 186 -11.29 11.09 -0.21
N VAL A 187 -10.48 10.05 -0.05
CA VAL A 187 -10.09 9.50 1.26
C VAL A 187 -9.14 10.44 1.99
N ALA A 188 -8.16 11.00 1.26
CA ALA A 188 -7.19 11.93 1.83
C ALA A 188 -7.83 13.29 2.15
N ALA A 189 -8.72 13.79 1.27
CA ALA A 189 -9.44 15.05 1.43
C ALA A 189 -10.40 15.03 2.61
N ALA A 190 -10.96 13.88 2.97
CA ALA A 190 -11.82 13.73 4.15
C ALA A 190 -11.07 13.98 5.48
N GLY A 191 -9.74 13.91 5.48
CA GLY A 191 -8.93 14.19 6.65
C GLY A 191 -9.32 13.36 7.87
N ALA A 192 -9.52 14.00 9.02
CA ALA A 192 -9.95 13.36 10.26
C ALA A 192 -11.35 12.71 10.18
N GLU A 193 -12.19 13.14 9.25
CA GLU A 193 -13.52 12.55 9.02
C GLU A 193 -13.46 11.28 8.15
N SER A 194 -12.28 10.94 7.63
CA SER A 194 -12.10 9.73 6.84
C SER A 194 -12.47 8.49 7.64
N GLN A 195 -13.50 7.82 7.18
CA GLN A 195 -14.05 6.64 7.86
C GLN A 195 -13.14 5.40 7.78
N VAL A 196 -12.10 5.45 6.98
CA VAL A 196 -11.12 4.36 6.83
C VAL A 196 -9.74 4.71 7.37
N LEU A 197 -9.47 5.98 7.65
CA LEU A 197 -8.22 6.44 8.24
C LEU A 197 -8.41 6.92 9.70
N GLY A 198 -9.47 7.67 9.97
CA GLY A 198 -9.74 8.29 11.26
C GLY A 198 -8.78 9.43 11.62
N ALA A 199 -8.00 9.90 10.63
CA ALA A 199 -7.05 11.00 10.71
C ALA A 199 -6.67 11.47 9.31
N SER A 200 -6.15 12.70 9.17
CA SER A 200 -5.56 13.16 7.92
C SER A 200 -4.21 12.47 7.64
N PRO A 201 -3.75 12.40 6.39
CA PRO A 201 -2.43 11.84 6.07
C PRO A 201 -1.28 12.49 6.88
N ALA A 202 -1.36 13.78 7.16
CA ALA A 202 -0.39 14.49 7.97
C ALA A 202 -0.40 14.03 9.44
N GLU A 203 -1.58 13.91 10.05
CA GLU A 203 -1.74 13.38 11.42
C GLU A 203 -1.31 11.92 11.53
N LEU A 204 -1.44 11.14 10.46
CA LEU A 204 -0.88 9.79 10.37
C LEU A 204 0.65 9.77 10.29
N GLY A 205 1.31 10.92 10.17
CA GLY A 205 2.76 11.02 10.05
C GLY A 205 3.29 10.59 8.66
N VAL A 206 2.45 10.64 7.63
CA VAL A 206 2.87 10.36 6.24
C VAL A 206 3.88 11.41 5.80
N LYS A 207 5.07 10.97 5.39
CA LYS A 207 6.15 11.86 4.91
C LYS A 207 6.06 12.11 3.41
N ASN A 208 5.73 11.09 2.65
CA ASN A 208 5.58 11.20 1.20
C ASN A 208 4.19 10.65 0.83
N LEU A 209 3.32 11.53 0.39
CA LEU A 209 1.92 11.26 0.06
C LEU A 209 1.76 11.11 -1.45
N ALA A 210 1.08 10.06 -1.87
CA ALA A 210 0.60 9.91 -3.24
C ALA A 210 -0.92 10.02 -3.26
N LEU A 211 -1.45 10.96 -4.02
CA LEU A 211 -2.87 11.19 -4.18
C LEU A 211 -3.33 10.60 -5.51
N ARG A 212 -4.14 9.57 -5.47
CA ARG A 212 -4.75 9.00 -6.66
C ARG A 212 -5.98 9.79 -7.03
N ALA A 213 -5.92 10.44 -8.18
CA ALA A 213 -6.99 11.24 -8.76
C ALA A 213 -7.45 10.63 -10.09
N ASP A 214 -8.64 11.02 -10.54
CA ASP A 214 -9.15 10.62 -11.85
C ASP A 214 -8.28 11.18 -13.00
N THR A 215 -8.26 10.46 -14.11
CA THR A 215 -7.48 10.85 -15.30
C THR A 215 -8.08 12.04 -16.03
N ALA A 216 -9.37 12.30 -15.85
CA ALA A 216 -10.10 13.43 -16.39
C ALA A 216 -10.92 14.10 -15.27
N PRO A 217 -10.25 14.79 -14.33
CA PRO A 217 -10.93 15.37 -13.17
C PRO A 217 -11.87 16.50 -13.61
N SER A 218 -12.99 16.62 -12.89
CA SER A 218 -13.84 17.82 -12.97
C SER A 218 -13.11 19.05 -12.43
N GLU A 219 -13.66 20.23 -12.62
CA GLU A 219 -13.14 21.46 -11.99
C GLU A 219 -13.16 21.33 -10.46
N GLU A 220 -14.25 20.82 -9.89
CA GLU A 220 -14.38 20.56 -8.44
C GLU A 220 -13.30 19.58 -7.93
N ASP A 221 -12.99 18.51 -8.69
CA ASP A 221 -11.94 17.57 -8.31
C ASP A 221 -10.55 18.18 -8.40
N SER A 222 -10.35 19.08 -9.35
CA SER A 222 -9.11 19.83 -9.49
C SER A 222 -8.88 20.80 -8.33
N ASP A 223 -9.92 21.51 -7.90
CA ASP A 223 -9.88 22.39 -6.73
C ASP A 223 -9.67 21.59 -5.45
N ARG A 224 -10.38 20.48 -5.28
CA ARG A 224 -10.21 19.55 -4.15
C ARG A 224 -8.79 18.99 -4.08
N LEU A 225 -8.21 18.63 -5.23
CA LEU A 225 -6.82 18.16 -5.30
C LEU A 225 -5.85 19.25 -4.84
N ALA A 226 -6.00 20.47 -5.35
CA ALA A 226 -5.13 21.59 -4.99
C ALA A 226 -5.22 21.90 -3.48
N GLU A 227 -6.42 21.90 -2.92
CA GLU A 227 -6.65 22.10 -1.50
C GLU A 227 -6.05 20.98 -0.65
N THR A 228 -6.23 19.71 -1.05
CA THR A 228 -5.69 18.54 -0.34
C THR A 228 -4.15 18.56 -0.36
N VAL A 229 -3.53 18.90 -1.49
CA VAL A 229 -2.07 19.07 -1.59
C VAL A 229 -1.57 20.16 -0.64
N ARG A 230 -2.26 21.32 -0.62
CA ARG A 230 -1.90 22.42 0.27
C ARG A 230 -2.02 22.00 1.74
N ALA A 231 -3.14 21.45 2.15
CA ALA A 231 -3.38 20.99 3.52
C ALA A 231 -2.36 19.94 3.97
N ALA A 232 -2.01 18.99 3.10
CA ALA A 232 -0.99 17.99 3.39
C ALA A 232 0.38 18.64 3.65
N LYS A 233 0.81 19.58 2.80
CA LYS A 233 2.09 20.28 2.97
C LYS A 233 2.11 21.16 4.23
N GLU A 234 1.04 21.90 4.49
CA GLU A 234 0.89 22.69 5.72
C GLU A 234 0.91 21.82 6.97
N GLY A 235 0.36 20.59 6.89
CA GLY A 235 0.38 19.59 7.96
C GLY A 235 1.73 18.87 8.13
N GLY A 236 2.73 19.13 7.29
CA GLY A 236 4.10 18.58 7.45
C GLY A 236 4.43 17.41 6.54
N VAL A 237 3.59 17.08 5.55
CA VAL A 237 3.96 16.13 4.48
C VAL A 237 5.08 16.73 3.63
N SER A 238 6.20 16.02 3.54
CA SER A 238 7.40 16.54 2.87
C SER A 238 7.27 16.57 1.34
N ASN A 239 6.71 15.51 0.77
CA ASN A 239 6.53 15.38 -0.67
C ASN A 239 5.12 14.90 -1.00
N VAL A 240 4.56 15.44 -2.07
CA VAL A 240 3.27 15.01 -2.61
C VAL A 240 3.44 14.64 -4.07
N ALA A 241 2.90 13.48 -4.45
CA ALA A 241 2.76 13.04 -5.84
C ALA A 241 1.27 12.93 -6.19
N VAL A 242 0.92 13.28 -7.41
CA VAL A 242 -0.42 13.02 -7.97
C VAL A 242 -0.32 11.87 -8.95
N VAL A 243 -1.16 10.87 -8.74
CA VAL A 243 -1.23 9.64 -9.55
C VAL A 243 -2.47 9.70 -10.41
N GLN A 244 -2.29 9.55 -11.72
CA GLN A 244 -3.37 9.49 -12.70
C GLN A 244 -3.11 8.31 -13.65
N GLY A 245 -4.01 7.32 -13.66
CA GLY A 245 -3.77 6.07 -14.38
C GLY A 245 -2.50 5.38 -13.88
N ASP A 246 -1.56 5.12 -14.82
CA ASP A 246 -0.28 4.44 -14.55
C ASP A 246 0.91 5.40 -14.41
N THR A 247 0.65 6.70 -14.28
CA THR A 247 1.68 7.73 -14.16
C THR A 247 1.52 8.54 -12.89
N PHE A 248 2.61 9.17 -12.45
CA PHE A 248 2.57 10.12 -11.34
C PHE A 248 3.45 11.34 -11.62
N ALA A 249 3.10 12.46 -11.00
CA ALA A 249 3.87 13.70 -11.05
C ALA A 249 4.08 14.25 -9.63
N LEU A 250 5.29 14.71 -9.33
CA LEU A 250 5.62 15.39 -8.07
C LEU A 250 5.03 16.82 -8.09
N GLN A 251 4.53 17.29 -6.94
CA GLN A 251 3.91 18.59 -6.72
C GLN A 251 4.77 19.52 -5.86
#